data_160583a20daca00d45d16cd99a64b61b
#
_entry.id   160583a20daca00d45d16cd99a64b61b
#
_cell.length_a   1.000
_cell.length_b   1.000
_cell.length_c   1.000
_cell.angle_alpha   90.00
_cell.angle_beta   90.00
_cell.angle_gamma   90.00
#
_symmetry.space_group_name_H-M   'P 1'
#
loop_
_entity.id
_entity.type
_entity.pdbx_description
1 polymer ?
#
loop_
_entity_poly.entity_id
_entity_poly.type
_entity_poly.pdbx_seq_one_letter_code
_entity_poly.pdbx_strand_id
1 'polypeptide(L)' 'MNYIYPAIFYPEANGKYSVIFPDLNDLATYGDSLADAFVMAQEACAQYLFTSLRDGDAL' A
#
# COMPACT_ATOMS: atom_id res chain seq x y z
N MET A 1 -6.29 13.02 -12.43
CA MET A 1 -5.09 12.24 -12.82
C MET A 1 -5.00 10.99 -11.97
N ASN A 2 -4.72 9.87 -12.62
CA ASN A 2 -4.61 8.59 -11.92
C ASN A 2 -3.15 8.26 -11.67
N TYR A 3 -2.87 7.91 -10.43
CA TYR A 3 -1.54 7.44 -10.04
C TYR A 3 -1.60 5.93 -9.84
N ILE A 4 -0.68 5.23 -10.50
CA ILE A 4 -0.59 3.78 -10.39
C ILE A 4 0.78 3.44 -9.82
N TYR A 5 0.79 2.74 -8.70
CA TYR A 5 2.01 2.35 -8.04
C TYR A 5 2.07 0.84 -7.94
N PRO A 6 3.21 0.24 -8.27
CA PRO A 6 3.35 -1.21 -8.13
C PRO A 6 3.33 -1.61 -6.66
N ALA A 7 2.65 -2.69 -6.38
CA ALA A 7 2.60 -3.28 -5.06
C ALA A 7 3.00 -4.75 -5.17
N ILE A 8 3.82 -5.19 -4.24
CA ILE A 8 4.27 -6.57 -4.20
C ILE A 8 3.56 -7.26 -3.05
N PHE A 9 2.89 -8.37 -3.36
CA PHE A 9 2.14 -9.14 -2.38
C PHE A 9 2.94 -10.38 -2.03
N TYR A 10 3.27 -10.55 -0.76
CA TYR A 10 4.00 -11.71 -0.27
C TYR A 10 3.07 -12.60 0.54
N PRO A 11 2.88 -13.86 0.14
CA PRO A 11 2.10 -14.78 0.96
C PRO A 11 2.86 -15.12 2.24
N GLU A 12 2.14 -15.06 3.35
CA GLU A 12 2.67 -15.38 4.65
C GLU A 12 2.02 -16.64 5.18
N ALA A 13 2.51 -17.14 6.31
CA ALA A 13 1.90 -18.27 6.98
C ALA A 13 0.45 -17.94 7.36
N ASN A 14 -0.40 -18.96 7.44
CA ASN A 14 -1.79 -18.82 7.88
C ASN A 14 -2.68 -18.03 6.93
N GLY A 15 -2.30 -17.96 5.64
CA GLY A 15 -3.13 -17.29 4.64
C GLY A 15 -3.07 -15.79 4.65
N LYS A 16 -2.19 -15.20 5.44
CA LYS A 16 -2.00 -13.76 5.46
C LYS A 16 -1.10 -13.31 4.33
N TYR A 17 -1.18 -12.02 4.02
CA TYR A 17 -0.36 -11.42 2.97
C TYR A 17 0.26 -10.12 3.45
N SER A 18 1.54 -9.93 3.11
CA SER A 18 2.21 -8.65 3.27
C SER A 18 2.21 -7.92 1.94
N VAL A 19 2.09 -6.60 1.98
CA VAL A 19 2.09 -5.76 0.77
C VAL A 19 3.13 -4.68 0.94
N ILE A 20 3.98 -4.51 -0.07
CA ILE A 20 5.02 -3.49 -0.05
C ILE A 20 4.92 -2.64 -1.30
N PHE A 21 5.00 -1.33 -1.13
CA PHE A 21 5.02 -0.35 -2.22
C PHE A 21 6.43 0.23 -2.31
N PRO A 22 7.30 -0.33 -3.16
CA PRO A 22 8.68 0.17 -3.22
C PRO A 22 8.78 1.63 -3.65
N ASP A 23 7.87 2.07 -4.54
CA ASP A 23 7.89 3.44 -5.04
C ASP A 23 7.33 4.46 -4.05
N LEU A 24 6.78 4.00 -2.95
CA LEU A 24 6.24 4.87 -1.91
C LEU A 24 7.07 4.75 -0.64
N ASN A 25 8.38 4.77 -0.80
CA ASN A 25 9.33 4.74 0.31
C ASN A 25 9.18 3.47 1.14
N ASP A 26 8.99 2.34 0.44
CA ASP A 26 8.81 1.03 1.05
C ASP A 26 7.63 0.98 2.02
N LEU A 27 6.59 1.72 1.71
CA LEU A 27 5.34 1.65 2.48
C LEU A 27 4.87 0.21 2.55
N ALA A 28 4.60 -0.28 3.74
CA ALA A 28 4.22 -1.67 3.96
C ALA A 28 2.91 -1.77 4.72
N THR A 29 2.11 -2.74 4.34
CA THR A 29 0.89 -3.08 5.05
C THR A 29 0.66 -4.58 4.91
N TYR A 30 -0.39 -5.10 5.52
CA TYR A 30 -0.71 -6.53 5.41
C TYR A 30 -2.18 -6.74 5.72
N GLY A 31 -2.67 -7.91 5.32
CA GLY A 31 -4.06 -8.29 5.55
C GLY A 31 -4.16 -9.77 5.89
N ASP A 32 -5.30 -10.17 6.44
CA ASP A 32 -5.53 -11.53 6.88
C ASP A 32 -5.90 -12.47 5.74
N SER A 33 -6.15 -11.94 4.56
CA SER A 33 -6.44 -12.68 3.34
C SER A 33 -6.02 -11.83 2.16
N LEU A 34 -6.03 -12.42 0.96
CA LEU A 34 -5.70 -11.65 -0.24
C LEU A 34 -6.66 -10.48 -0.44
N ALA A 35 -7.95 -10.72 -0.27
CA ALA A 35 -8.96 -9.66 -0.41
C ALA A 35 -8.74 -8.57 0.62
N ASP A 36 -8.47 -8.94 1.87
CA ASP A 36 -8.22 -7.99 2.93
C ASP A 36 -6.95 -7.19 2.66
N ALA A 37 -5.91 -7.87 2.15
CA ALA A 37 -4.66 -7.19 1.79
C ALA A 37 -4.88 -6.14 0.71
N PHE A 38 -5.74 -6.42 -0.28
CA PHE A 38 -6.08 -5.43 -1.30
C PHE A 38 -6.71 -4.18 -0.68
N VAL A 39 -7.65 -4.37 0.22
CA VAL A 39 -8.31 -3.25 0.89
C VAL A 39 -7.31 -2.45 1.70
N MET A 40 -6.48 -3.13 2.48
CA MET A 40 -5.47 -2.45 3.29
C MET A 40 -4.44 -1.71 2.42
N ALA A 41 -4.08 -2.31 1.28
CA ALA A 41 -3.15 -1.68 0.36
C ALA A 41 -3.74 -0.39 -0.22
N GLN A 42 -5.01 -0.41 -0.61
CA GLN A 42 -5.67 0.77 -1.13
C GLN A 42 -5.73 1.88 -0.09
N GLU A 43 -6.07 1.54 1.14
CA GLU A 43 -6.14 2.52 2.22
C GLU A 43 -4.78 3.09 2.55
N ALA A 44 -3.75 2.25 2.62
CA ALA A 44 -2.41 2.71 2.94
C ALA A 44 -1.87 3.64 1.86
N CYS A 45 -2.09 3.29 0.60
CA CYS A 45 -1.66 4.12 -0.52
C CYS A 45 -2.37 5.46 -0.51
N ALA A 46 -3.69 5.47 -0.30
CA ALA A 46 -4.46 6.70 -0.26
C ALA A 46 -4.00 7.61 0.88
N GLN A 47 -3.74 7.05 2.05
CA GLN A 47 -3.28 7.83 3.19
C GLN A 47 -1.90 8.42 2.93
N TYR A 48 -1.02 7.63 2.34
CA TYR A 48 0.32 8.11 2.01
C TYR A 48 0.26 9.30 1.06
N LEU A 49 -0.51 9.18 -0.02
CA LEU A 49 -0.64 10.25 -1.00
C LEU A 49 -1.30 11.47 -0.40
N PHE A 50 -2.33 11.29 0.41
CA PHE A 50 -3.02 12.39 1.08
C PHE A 50 -2.05 13.15 1.98
N THR A 51 -1.27 12.45 2.77
CA THR A 51 -0.30 13.07 3.68
C THR A 51 0.77 13.82 2.91
N SER A 52 1.29 13.23 1.84
CA SER A 52 2.31 13.90 1.02
C SER A 52 1.79 15.19 0.41
N LEU A 53 0.56 15.17 -0.11
CA LEU A 53 -0.02 16.37 -0.70
C LEU A 53 -0.29 17.44 0.36
N ARG A 54 -0.77 17.03 1.53
CA ARG A 54 -1.05 17.97 2.61
C ARG A 54 0.23 18.63 3.13
N ASP A 55 1.32 17.88 3.16
CA ASP A 55 2.61 18.39 3.64
C ASP A 55 3.36 19.16 2.57
N GLY A 56 2.80 19.28 1.38
CA GLY A 56 3.41 20.05 0.31
C GLY A 56 4.44 19.30 -0.51
N ASP A 57 4.53 17.99 -0.35
CA ASP A 57 5.46 17.17 -1.13
C ASP A 57 4.97 17.05 -2.56
N ALA A 58 5.90 17.13 -3.51
CA ALA A 58 5.60 16.86 -4.90
C ALA A 58 5.60 15.37 -5.15
N LEU A 59 4.64 14.91 -5.91
CA LEU A 59 4.56 13.50 -6.30
C LEU A 59 4.99 13.32 -7.75
#